data_b4d8d4363d6911ef0617d4aaf7bbd6b5
#
_entry.id   b4d8d4363d6911ef0617d4aaf7bbd6b5
#
_cell.length_a   1.000
_cell.length_b   1.000
_cell.length_c   1.000
_cell.angle_alpha   90.00
_cell.angle_beta   90.00
_cell.angle_gamma   90.00
#
_symmetry.space_group_name_H-M   'P 1'
#
loop_
_entity.id
_entity.type
_entity.pdbx_description
1 polymer ?
#
loop_
_entity_poly.entity_id
_entity_poly.type
_entity_poly.pdbx_seq_one_letter_code
_entity_poly.pdbx_strand_id
1 'polypeptide(L)' 'MSKQTEDTMYEIYIEVEKLGLRKKFDKQLKKMQKQSQWKWKTVCERQEHALRQIKK' A
#
# COMPACT_ATOMS: atom_id res chain seq x y z
N MET A 1 16.46 -9.92 3.66
CA MET A 1 15.42 -9.79 2.66
C MET A 1 14.07 -9.48 3.22
N SER A 2 13.61 -10.26 4.18
CA SER A 2 12.35 -9.92 4.87
C SER A 2 12.44 -8.56 5.57
N LYS A 3 13.62 -8.17 6.00
CA LYS A 3 13.83 -6.88 6.65
C LYS A 3 13.50 -5.71 5.73
N GLN A 4 13.92 -5.79 4.47
CA GLN A 4 13.64 -4.71 3.52
C GLN A 4 12.16 -4.55 3.27
N THR A 5 11.46 -5.68 3.14
CA THR A 5 10.02 -5.66 2.92
C THR A 5 9.30 -5.04 4.12
N GLU A 6 9.69 -5.45 5.32
CA GLU A 6 9.09 -4.95 6.54
C GLU A 6 9.34 -3.45 6.70
N ASP A 7 10.56 -3.02 6.42
CA ASP A 7 10.91 -1.60 6.51
C ASP A 7 10.10 -0.77 5.53
N THR A 8 9.96 -1.26 4.30
CA THR A 8 9.18 -0.56 3.29
C THR A 8 7.72 -0.44 3.71
N MET A 9 7.14 -1.51 4.21
CA MET A 9 5.75 -1.50 4.66
C MET A 9 5.57 -0.55 5.84
N TYR A 10 6.52 -0.52 6.75
CA TYR A 10 6.49 0.36 7.89
C TYR A 10 6.54 1.82 7.47
N GLU A 11 7.43 2.14 6.54
CA GLU A 11 7.54 3.50 6.01
C GLU A 11 6.26 3.96 5.33
N ILE A 12 5.67 3.08 4.54
CA ILE A 12 4.40 3.37 3.88
C ILE A 12 3.32 3.67 4.91
N TYR A 13 3.26 2.85 5.95
CA TYR A 13 2.27 3.02 7.00
C TYR A 13 2.42 4.38 7.70
N ILE A 14 3.66 4.73 8.06
CA ILE A 14 3.94 6.00 8.71
C ILE A 14 3.54 7.16 7.81
N GLU A 15 3.86 7.08 6.53
CA GLU A 15 3.54 8.14 5.59
C GLU A 15 2.02 8.32 5.46
N VAL A 16 1.31 7.21 5.38
CA VAL A 16 -0.16 7.24 5.30
C VAL A 16 -0.73 7.91 6.55
N GLU A 17 -0.18 7.59 7.70
CA GLU A 17 -0.61 8.19 8.96
C GLU A 17 -0.32 9.69 9.00
N LYS A 18 0.87 10.09 8.57
CA LYS A 18 1.26 11.50 8.55
C LYS A 18 0.35 12.32 7.66
N LEU A 19 -0.02 11.77 6.52
CA LEU A 19 -0.85 12.48 5.56
C LEU A 19 -2.33 12.41 5.89
N GLY A 20 -2.69 11.59 6.88
CA GLY A 20 -4.10 11.39 7.24
C GLY A 20 -4.90 10.71 6.16
N LEU A 21 -4.25 9.89 5.34
CA LEU A 21 -4.89 9.24 4.20
C LEU A 21 -5.22 7.78 4.45
N ARG A 22 -5.27 7.38 5.71
CA ARG A 22 -5.48 5.97 6.06
C ARG A 22 -6.76 5.40 5.46
N LYS A 23 -7.85 6.15 5.55
CA LYS A 23 -9.13 5.70 5.01
C LYS A 23 -9.05 5.51 3.49
N LYS A 24 -8.43 6.46 2.81
CA LYS A 24 -8.24 6.37 1.37
C LYS A 24 -7.33 5.20 1.01
N PHE A 25 -6.30 4.99 1.81
CA PHE A 25 -5.36 3.89 1.60
C PHE A 25 -6.07 2.54 1.71
N ASP A 26 -6.87 2.37 2.76
CA ASP A 26 -7.65 1.13 2.94
C ASP A 26 -8.61 0.90 1.79
N LYS A 27 -9.31 1.95 1.37
CA LYS A 27 -10.22 1.87 0.23
C LYS A 27 -9.49 1.43 -1.04
N GLN A 28 -8.33 2.02 -1.26
CA GLN A 28 -7.53 1.69 -2.44
C GLN A 28 -7.09 0.24 -2.41
N LEU A 29 -6.66 -0.25 -1.26
CA LEU A 29 -6.24 -1.64 -1.12
C LEU A 29 -7.41 -2.60 -1.37
N LYS A 30 -8.57 -2.29 -0.82
CA LYS A 30 -9.76 -3.13 -1.04
C LYS A 30 -10.15 -3.16 -2.51
N LYS A 31 -10.06 -2.01 -3.18
CA LYS A 31 -10.35 -1.93 -4.60
C LYS A 31 -9.38 -2.80 -5.40
N MET A 32 -8.11 -2.77 -5.02
CA MET A 32 -7.08 -3.56 -5.68
C MET A 32 -7.27 -5.05 -5.46
N GLN A 33 -7.76 -5.45 -4.29
CA GLN A 33 -8.00 -6.86 -4.00
C GLN A 33 -8.99 -7.50 -4.96
N LYS A 34 -9.91 -6.70 -5.50
CA LYS A 34 -10.90 -7.19 -6.44
C LYS A 34 -10.34 -7.38 -7.84
N GLN A 35 -9.18 -6.83 -8.11
CA GLN A 35 -8.53 -6.92 -9.41
C GLN A 35 -7.61 -8.13 -9.42
N SER A 36 -7.82 -9.02 -10.37
CA SER A 36 -7.05 -10.27 -10.44
C SER A 36 -5.57 -10.02 -10.69
N GLN A 37 -5.22 -8.93 -11.36
CA GLN A 37 -3.82 -8.63 -11.65
C GLN A 37 -2.97 -8.47 -10.38
N TRP A 38 -3.60 -8.08 -9.27
CA TRP A 38 -2.87 -7.87 -8.02
C TRP A 38 -2.67 -9.14 -7.21
N LYS A 39 -3.29 -10.24 -7.62
CA LYS A 39 -3.08 -11.52 -6.95
C LYS A 39 -1.65 -11.99 -7.04
N TRP A 40 -0.98 -11.64 -8.15
CA TRP A 40 0.38 -12.08 -8.42
C TRP A 40 1.43 -11.13 -7.87
N LYS A 41 1.01 -10.01 -7.31
CA LYS A 41 1.93 -9.02 -6.76
C LYS A 41 2.13 -9.23 -5.27
N THR A 42 3.31 -8.84 -4.77
CA THR A 42 3.58 -8.91 -3.34
C THR A 42 2.78 -7.86 -2.59
N VAL A 43 2.63 -8.06 -1.28
CA VAL A 43 1.95 -7.08 -0.44
C VAL A 43 2.65 -5.73 -0.52
N CYS A 44 3.98 -5.76 -0.54
CA CYS A 44 4.77 -4.53 -0.62
C CYS A 44 4.46 -3.75 -1.90
N GLU A 45 4.41 -4.43 -3.03
CA GLU A 45 4.09 -3.79 -4.31
C GLU A 45 2.69 -3.19 -4.31
N ARG A 46 1.75 -3.92 -3.73
CA ARG A 46 0.37 -3.43 -3.64
C ARG A 46 0.29 -2.16 -2.81
N GLN A 47 0.97 -2.15 -1.68
CA GLN A 47 0.95 -0.98 -0.80
C GLN A 47 1.63 0.23 -1.43
N GLU A 48 2.75 0.01 -2.11
CA GLU A 48 3.42 1.09 -2.80
C GLU A 48 2.53 1.71 -3.87
N HIS A 49 1.88 0.87 -4.64
CA HIS A 49 0.97 1.36 -5.68
C HIS A 49 -0.19 2.12 -5.07
N ALA A 50 -0.78 1.58 -4.00
CA ALA A 50 -1.89 2.24 -3.33
C ALA A 50 -1.47 3.62 -2.82
N LEU A 51 -0.29 3.71 -2.23
CA LEU A 51 0.21 4.99 -1.73
C LEU A 51 0.36 6.00 -2.85
N ARG A 52 0.90 5.57 -3.98
CA ARG A 52 1.03 6.46 -5.13
C ARG A 52 -0.31 6.98 -5.61
N GLN A 53 -1.30 6.11 -5.66
CA GLN A 53 -2.62 6.49 -6.14
C GLN A 53 -3.29 7.52 -5.24
N ILE A 54 -3.16 7.35 -3.93
CA ILE A 54 -3.80 8.27 -3.00
C ILE A 54 -3.06 9.60 -2.86
N LYS A 55 -1.79 9.62 -3.25
CA LYS A 55 -1.00 10.86 -3.19
C LYS A 55 -1.18 11.76 -4.40
N LYS A 56 -1.82 11.26 -5.43
CA LYS A 56 -2.07 12.05 -6.63
C LYS A 56 -3.03 13.24 -6.39
#